data_cda8076bf029b47f14b581f80ed2ad53
#
_entry.id   cda8076bf029b47f14b581f80ed2ad53
#
_cell.length_a   1.000
_cell.length_b   1.000
_cell.length_c   1.000
_cell.angle_alpha   90.00
_cell.angle_beta   90.00
_cell.angle_gamma   90.00
#
_symmetry.space_group_name_H-M   'P 1'
#
loop_
_entity.id
_entity.type
_entity.pdbx_description
1 polymer ?
#
loop_
_entity_poly.entity_id
_entity_poly.type
_entity_poly.pdbx_seq_one_letter_code
_entity_poly.pdbx_strand_id
1 'polypeptide(L)'
;MQGRDGQLCPAFTLLTLLVKLPFMKALAIETATMAGSIAVIEDDTLIGEVRINVKIAHSERVMTSVKWLLTASNLSINDIDAFAVSIGPGSFTGLRIGLSTAKGLSYAAKKPIVAVPTLDAFARRLRFPAYPVCPMLDARKNEVYAGLYKWDDDKYSKIIPETAIAPADLLRDIKGRTIFMGEGAKIYRELIIEKLRSDALFASPSDMIPSAASVAEIALEKLKEGITADPASLVPFYLRRAEAEIRWKG
;
A
#
# COMPACT_ATOMS: atom_id res chain seq x y z
N MET A 1 -7.10 -50.99 -57.36
CA MET A 1 -7.32 -49.58 -57.64
C MET A 1 -7.42 -48.85 -56.27
N GLN A 2 -6.31 -48.34 -55.90
CA GLN A 2 -5.96 -47.09 -55.25
C GLN A 2 -6.85 -46.64 -54.08
N GLY A 3 -6.30 -46.89 -52.86
CA GLY A 3 -6.66 -46.30 -51.61
C GLY A 3 -6.24 -44.83 -51.53
N ARG A 4 -6.99 -44.02 -50.80
CA ARG A 4 -6.56 -42.69 -50.38
C ARG A 4 -6.31 -42.72 -48.90
N ASP A 5 -5.04 -42.45 -48.56
CA ASP A 5 -4.59 -42.29 -47.19
C ASP A 5 -5.17 -41.02 -46.58
N GLY A 6 -6.00 -41.22 -45.58
CA GLY A 6 -6.49 -40.16 -44.70
C GLY A 6 -5.45 -39.88 -43.61
N GLN A 7 -4.61 -38.87 -43.78
CA GLN A 7 -3.77 -38.35 -42.72
C GLN A 7 -4.63 -37.71 -41.64
N LEU A 8 -4.70 -38.37 -40.49
CA LEU A 8 -5.18 -37.81 -39.26
C LEU A 8 -4.15 -36.78 -38.76
N CYS A 9 -4.53 -35.52 -38.76
CA CYS A 9 -3.81 -34.46 -38.12
C CYS A 9 -3.75 -34.72 -36.61
N PRO A 10 -2.58 -34.78 -35.97
CA PRO A 10 -2.53 -34.89 -34.53
C PRO A 10 -2.99 -33.54 -33.95
N ALA A 11 -4.20 -33.52 -33.38
CA ALA A 11 -4.64 -32.46 -32.51
C ALA A 11 -3.68 -32.38 -31.34
N PHE A 12 -2.79 -31.40 -31.38
CA PHE A 12 -2.01 -30.97 -30.21
C PHE A 12 -2.97 -30.49 -29.15
N THR A 13 -3.35 -31.40 -28.27
CA THR A 13 -4.00 -31.05 -27.03
C THR A 13 -2.95 -30.35 -26.17
N LEU A 14 -2.88 -29.03 -26.28
CA LEU A 14 -2.15 -28.19 -25.36
C LEU A 14 -2.92 -28.24 -24.04
N LEU A 15 -2.72 -29.30 -23.27
CA LEU A 15 -3.11 -29.38 -21.88
C LEU A 15 -2.15 -28.43 -21.14
N THR A 16 -2.51 -27.15 -21.12
CA THR A 16 -1.86 -26.17 -20.26
C THR A 16 -2.06 -26.69 -18.85
N LEU A 17 -1.04 -27.33 -18.29
CA LEU A 17 -0.97 -27.62 -16.87
C LEU A 17 -1.05 -26.26 -16.18
N LEU A 18 -2.22 -25.84 -15.78
CA LEU A 18 -2.42 -24.81 -14.77
C LEU A 18 -1.81 -25.40 -13.48
N VAL A 19 -0.52 -25.22 -13.31
CA VAL A 19 0.09 -25.37 -11.99
C VAL A 19 -0.57 -24.32 -11.15
N LYS A 20 -1.60 -24.73 -10.39
CA LYS A 20 -2.25 -23.87 -9.41
C LYS A 20 -1.14 -23.54 -8.41
N LEU A 21 -0.60 -22.32 -8.50
CA LEU A 21 0.32 -21.84 -7.48
C LEU A 21 -0.38 -22.04 -6.12
N PRO A 22 0.31 -22.54 -5.10
CA PRO A 22 -0.30 -22.71 -3.79
C PRO A 22 -0.88 -21.35 -3.34
N PHE A 23 -2.04 -21.38 -2.70
CA PHE A 23 -2.66 -20.19 -2.12
C PHE A 23 -1.64 -19.44 -1.28
N MET A 24 -1.47 -18.15 -1.56
CA MET A 24 -0.42 -17.34 -0.96
C MET A 24 -1.03 -16.37 0.04
N LYS A 25 -0.62 -16.48 1.31
CA LYS A 25 -1.06 -15.60 2.40
C LYS A 25 -0.01 -14.53 2.68
N ALA A 26 -0.42 -13.27 2.60
CA ALA A 26 0.42 -12.13 2.98
C ALA A 26 -0.14 -11.42 4.23
N LEU A 27 0.71 -11.19 5.21
CA LEU A 27 0.43 -10.32 6.35
C LEU A 27 1.07 -8.96 6.11
N ALA A 28 0.25 -7.90 6.08
CA ALA A 28 0.69 -6.54 5.84
C ALA A 28 0.58 -5.64 7.08
N ILE A 29 1.52 -4.70 7.20
CA ILE A 29 1.60 -3.70 8.26
C ILE A 29 1.61 -2.31 7.65
N GLU A 30 0.68 -1.46 8.08
CA GLU A 30 0.60 -0.04 7.72
C GLU A 30 0.66 0.83 8.97
N THR A 31 1.68 1.67 9.08
CA THR A 31 1.92 2.53 10.24
C THR A 31 2.44 3.93 9.85
N ALA A 32 2.25 4.31 8.59
CA ALA A 32 2.77 5.59 8.08
C ALA A 32 2.05 6.83 8.62
N THR A 33 0.86 6.66 9.23
CA THR A 33 0.08 7.74 9.85
C THR A 33 -0.19 7.45 11.32
N MET A 34 -1.01 8.29 11.98
CA MET A 34 -1.49 7.96 13.34
C MET A 34 -2.36 6.71 13.34
N ALA A 35 -3.11 6.47 12.28
CA ALA A 35 -3.82 5.22 12.10
C ALA A 35 -2.81 4.10 11.86
N GLY A 36 -2.99 2.98 12.56
CA GLY A 36 -2.27 1.75 12.29
C GLY A 36 -3.22 0.69 11.77
N SER A 37 -2.80 -0.10 10.81
CA SER A 37 -3.57 -1.25 10.39
C SER A 37 -2.71 -2.47 10.11
N ILE A 38 -3.30 -3.64 10.31
CA ILE A 38 -2.74 -4.96 10.04
C ILE A 38 -3.77 -5.72 9.23
N ALA A 39 -3.36 -6.37 8.16
CA ALA A 39 -4.25 -7.20 7.35
C ALA A 39 -3.61 -8.53 6.97
N VAL A 40 -4.44 -9.54 6.79
CA VAL A 40 -4.07 -10.80 6.14
C VAL A 40 -4.95 -10.97 4.90
N ILE A 41 -4.30 -11.21 3.78
CA ILE A 41 -4.95 -11.52 2.51
C ILE A 41 -4.48 -12.89 2.02
N GLU A 42 -5.35 -13.67 1.45
CA GLU A 42 -5.06 -14.93 0.77
C GLU A 42 -5.48 -14.79 -0.70
N ASP A 43 -4.52 -14.72 -1.60
CA ASP A 43 -4.72 -14.45 -3.04
C ASP A 43 -5.61 -13.21 -3.29
N ASP A 44 -6.89 -13.43 -3.62
CA ASP A 44 -7.89 -12.39 -3.89
C ASP A 44 -8.87 -12.17 -2.73
N THR A 45 -8.66 -12.84 -1.60
CA THR A 45 -9.57 -12.84 -0.47
C THR A 45 -8.97 -12.14 0.74
N LEU A 46 -9.58 -11.05 1.18
CA LEU A 46 -9.24 -10.41 2.45
C LEU A 46 -9.75 -11.29 3.60
N ILE A 47 -8.82 -11.96 4.32
CA ILE A 47 -9.15 -12.77 5.49
C ILE A 47 -9.58 -11.88 6.65
N GLY A 48 -8.87 -10.76 6.86
CA GLY A 48 -9.26 -9.79 7.86
C GLY A 48 -8.33 -8.59 7.91
N GLU A 49 -8.85 -7.48 8.43
CA GLU A 49 -8.10 -6.25 8.71
C GLU A 49 -8.48 -5.68 10.07
N VAL A 50 -7.48 -5.31 10.85
CA VAL A 50 -7.61 -4.47 12.04
C VAL A 50 -7.07 -3.10 11.73
N ARG A 51 -7.91 -2.07 11.85
CA ARG A 51 -7.54 -0.68 11.58
C ARG A 51 -8.01 0.23 12.69
N ILE A 52 -7.06 0.87 13.37
CA ILE A 52 -7.31 1.65 14.58
C ILE A 52 -6.68 3.03 14.43
N ASN A 53 -7.50 4.07 14.56
CA ASN A 53 -7.06 5.47 14.48
C ASN A 53 -7.25 6.15 15.84
N VAL A 54 -6.28 5.96 16.73
CA VAL A 54 -6.28 6.51 18.09
C VAL A 54 -4.88 7.01 18.47
N LYS A 55 -4.82 7.95 19.44
CA LYS A 55 -3.55 8.52 19.93
C LYS A 55 -2.83 7.56 20.90
N ILE A 56 -2.54 6.35 20.45
CA ILE A 56 -1.76 5.34 21.17
C ILE A 56 -0.55 5.00 20.30
N ALA A 57 0.62 4.83 20.90
CA ALA A 57 1.85 4.53 20.19
C ALA A 57 1.74 3.23 19.38
N HIS A 58 2.28 3.21 18.16
CA HIS A 58 2.28 2.00 17.32
C HIS A 58 3.04 0.85 17.99
N SER A 59 4.10 1.14 18.76
CA SER A 59 4.88 0.14 19.51
C SER A 59 4.04 -0.70 20.47
N GLU A 60 2.97 -0.12 21.03
CA GLU A 60 2.11 -0.81 21.97
C GLU A 60 1.05 -1.70 21.31
N ARG A 61 0.66 -1.37 20.07
CA ARG A 61 -0.52 -1.99 19.44
C ARG A 61 -0.23 -2.87 18.23
N VAL A 62 0.88 -2.65 17.51
CA VAL A 62 1.14 -3.39 16.27
C VAL A 62 1.18 -4.89 16.53
N MET A 63 2.02 -5.37 17.44
CA MET A 63 2.12 -6.80 17.74
C MET A 63 0.86 -7.37 18.39
N THR A 64 0.16 -6.57 19.21
CA THR A 64 -1.13 -6.96 19.79
C THR A 64 -2.18 -7.16 18.70
N SER A 65 -2.23 -6.26 17.70
CA SER A 65 -3.14 -6.37 16.55
C SER A 65 -2.79 -7.56 15.67
N VAL A 66 -1.50 -7.81 15.41
CA VAL A 66 -1.04 -9.01 14.66
C VAL A 66 -1.52 -10.28 15.36
N LYS A 67 -1.24 -10.41 16.67
CA LYS A 67 -1.66 -11.57 17.45
C LYS A 67 -3.18 -11.75 17.44
N TRP A 68 -3.91 -10.68 17.68
CA TRP A 68 -5.38 -10.71 17.68
C TRP A 68 -5.94 -11.16 16.33
N LEU A 69 -5.45 -10.57 15.24
CA LEU A 69 -5.93 -10.89 13.89
C LEU A 69 -5.65 -12.35 13.53
N LEU A 70 -4.44 -12.84 13.75
CA LEU A 70 -4.09 -14.23 13.48
C LEU A 70 -4.96 -15.19 14.30
N THR A 71 -5.15 -14.92 15.60
CA THR A 71 -6.01 -15.73 16.47
C THR A 71 -7.46 -15.73 16.00
N ALA A 72 -8.02 -14.55 15.68
CA ALA A 72 -9.41 -14.41 15.22
C ALA A 72 -9.65 -15.09 13.87
N SER A 73 -8.62 -15.20 13.04
CA SER A 73 -8.66 -15.87 11.73
C SER A 73 -8.28 -17.36 11.80
N ASN A 74 -8.04 -17.90 12.99
CA ASN A 74 -7.55 -19.27 13.19
C ASN A 74 -6.25 -19.57 12.40
N LEU A 75 -5.35 -18.57 12.32
CA LEU A 75 -4.05 -18.65 11.67
C LEU A 75 -2.92 -18.54 12.69
N SER A 76 -1.80 -19.14 12.35
CA SER A 76 -0.51 -18.96 13.00
C SER A 76 0.45 -18.16 12.12
N ILE A 77 1.57 -17.71 12.66
CA ILE A 77 2.60 -17.04 11.88
C ILE A 77 3.22 -17.93 10.79
N ASN A 78 3.18 -19.24 10.99
CA ASN A 78 3.71 -20.23 10.05
C ASN A 78 2.82 -20.40 8.80
N ASP A 79 1.55 -20.01 8.91
CA ASP A 79 0.60 -20.05 7.79
C ASP A 79 0.75 -18.84 6.85
N ILE A 80 1.59 -17.87 7.23
CA ILE A 80 1.90 -16.69 6.43
C ILE A 80 3.06 -16.99 5.49
N ASP A 81 2.89 -16.70 4.20
CA ASP A 81 3.89 -16.94 3.17
C ASP A 81 4.78 -15.73 2.90
N ALA A 82 4.31 -14.54 3.18
CA ALA A 82 5.07 -13.31 3.04
C ALA A 82 4.62 -12.22 3.99
N PHE A 83 5.54 -11.32 4.34
CA PHE A 83 5.25 -10.11 5.11
C PHE A 83 5.35 -8.90 4.20
N ALA A 84 4.44 -7.95 4.37
CA ALA A 84 4.43 -6.70 3.63
C ALA A 84 4.42 -5.50 4.59
N VAL A 85 5.01 -4.41 4.18
CA VAL A 85 5.05 -3.20 5.01
C VAL A 85 5.05 -1.95 4.14
N SER A 86 4.30 -0.93 4.56
CA SER A 86 4.43 0.40 4.00
C SER A 86 5.75 1.03 4.43
N ILE A 87 6.52 1.51 3.45
CA ILE A 87 7.88 2.02 3.70
C ILE A 87 7.96 3.55 3.74
N GLY A 88 6.88 4.25 3.43
CA GLY A 88 6.86 5.72 3.36
C GLY A 88 6.39 6.24 1.99
N PRO A 89 6.19 7.56 1.92
CA PRO A 89 6.39 8.57 2.95
C PRO A 89 5.36 8.50 4.08
N GLY A 90 5.69 9.12 5.23
CA GLY A 90 4.79 9.17 6.38
C GLY A 90 5.51 9.49 7.70
N SER A 91 4.88 9.15 8.81
CA SER A 91 5.40 9.32 10.16
C SER A 91 6.74 8.60 10.35
N PHE A 92 7.79 9.34 10.66
CA PHE A 92 9.14 8.82 10.90
C PHE A 92 9.17 7.69 11.95
N THR A 93 8.51 7.90 13.08
CA THR A 93 8.43 6.89 14.16
C THR A 93 7.57 5.71 13.73
N GLY A 94 6.41 5.98 13.13
CA GLY A 94 5.49 4.95 12.67
C GLY A 94 6.13 4.01 11.66
N LEU A 95 6.76 4.54 10.62
CA LEU A 95 7.46 3.77 9.59
C LEU A 95 8.55 2.86 10.18
N ARG A 96 9.35 3.36 11.13
CA ARG A 96 10.38 2.55 11.79
C ARG A 96 9.79 1.40 12.61
N ILE A 97 8.70 1.65 13.33
CA ILE A 97 8.02 0.61 14.11
C ILE A 97 7.46 -0.47 13.19
N GLY A 98 6.70 -0.07 12.15
CA GLY A 98 6.14 -1.02 11.19
C GLY A 98 7.21 -1.85 10.50
N LEU A 99 8.25 -1.18 10.00
CA LEU A 99 9.35 -1.83 9.30
C LEU A 99 10.14 -2.78 10.21
N SER A 100 10.47 -2.38 11.44
CA SER A 100 11.17 -3.24 12.39
C SER A 100 10.33 -4.46 12.76
N THR A 101 9.03 -4.29 12.93
CA THR A 101 8.10 -5.39 13.21
C THR A 101 8.04 -6.37 12.03
N ALA A 102 7.83 -5.87 10.80
CA ALA A 102 7.77 -6.71 9.60
C ALA A 102 9.08 -7.47 9.37
N LYS A 103 10.24 -6.82 9.55
CA LYS A 103 11.57 -7.46 9.48
C LYS A 103 11.73 -8.56 10.53
N GLY A 104 11.34 -8.29 11.76
CA GLY A 104 11.39 -9.27 12.85
C GLY A 104 10.53 -10.51 12.58
N LEU A 105 9.31 -10.31 12.08
CA LEU A 105 8.40 -11.39 11.71
C LEU A 105 8.93 -12.18 10.51
N SER A 106 9.39 -11.49 9.46
CA SER A 106 10.01 -12.11 8.27
C SER A 106 11.21 -12.97 8.66
N TYR A 107 12.09 -12.45 9.51
CA TYR A 107 13.28 -13.17 9.98
C TYR A 107 12.88 -14.41 10.81
N ALA A 108 11.97 -14.26 11.76
CA ALA A 108 11.54 -15.36 12.64
C ALA A 108 10.84 -16.48 11.85
N ALA A 109 9.99 -16.13 10.90
CA ALA A 109 9.26 -17.10 10.07
C ALA A 109 10.08 -17.59 8.86
N LYS A 110 11.25 -17.01 8.57
CA LYS A 110 12.07 -17.28 7.37
C LYS A 110 11.27 -17.11 6.07
N LYS A 111 10.44 -16.08 6.02
CA LYS A 111 9.57 -15.76 4.86
C LYS A 111 9.98 -14.42 4.24
N PRO A 112 9.72 -14.22 2.93
CA PRO A 112 10.07 -12.98 2.25
C PRO A 112 9.34 -11.76 2.83
N ILE A 113 9.94 -10.59 2.64
CA ILE A 113 9.35 -9.29 2.95
C ILE A 113 9.18 -8.47 1.68
N VAL A 114 8.06 -7.75 1.57
CA VAL A 114 7.75 -6.88 0.45
C VAL A 114 7.59 -5.45 0.92
N ALA A 115 8.31 -4.55 0.27
CA ALA A 115 8.25 -3.12 0.51
C ALA A 115 7.21 -2.46 -0.40
N VAL A 116 6.29 -1.68 0.19
CA VAL A 116 5.22 -1.01 -0.55
C VAL A 116 5.24 0.49 -0.25
N PRO A 117 5.33 1.38 -1.27
CA PRO A 117 5.20 2.81 -1.05
C PRO A 117 3.84 3.16 -0.45
N THR A 118 3.83 4.02 0.56
CA THR A 118 2.62 4.34 1.33
C THR A 118 1.54 4.97 0.46
N LEU A 119 1.90 5.95 -0.38
CA LEU A 119 0.90 6.65 -1.20
C LEU A 119 0.34 5.77 -2.31
N ASP A 120 1.12 4.80 -2.83
CA ASP A 120 0.65 3.81 -3.79
C ASP A 120 -0.46 2.95 -3.17
N ALA A 121 -0.19 2.38 -1.99
CA ALA A 121 -1.17 1.59 -1.27
C ALA A 121 -2.39 2.43 -0.87
N PHE A 122 -2.17 3.68 -0.51
CA PHE A 122 -3.27 4.55 -0.12
C PHE A 122 -4.17 4.92 -1.30
N ALA A 123 -3.62 5.28 -2.45
CA ALA A 123 -4.39 5.55 -3.65
C ALA A 123 -5.19 4.31 -4.09
N ARG A 124 -4.60 3.11 -3.96
CA ARG A 124 -5.20 1.83 -4.33
C ARG A 124 -6.50 1.50 -3.58
N ARG A 125 -6.78 2.11 -2.44
CA ARG A 125 -8.04 1.95 -1.72
C ARG A 125 -9.27 2.27 -2.58
N LEU A 126 -9.14 3.22 -3.50
CA LEU A 126 -10.21 3.56 -4.45
C LEU A 126 -9.94 2.83 -5.76
N ARG A 127 -10.56 1.68 -5.94
CA ARG A 127 -10.48 0.92 -7.20
C ARG A 127 -11.37 1.52 -8.27
N PHE A 128 -10.82 1.65 -9.47
CA PHE A 128 -11.54 2.15 -10.65
C PHE A 128 -12.31 3.47 -10.41
N PRO A 129 -11.70 4.47 -9.77
CA PRO A 129 -12.37 5.73 -9.53
C PRO A 129 -12.58 6.47 -10.86
N ALA A 130 -13.71 7.18 -10.96
CA ALA A 130 -14.04 7.97 -12.15
C ALA A 130 -13.08 9.15 -12.40
N TYR A 131 -12.32 9.54 -11.39
CA TYR A 131 -11.43 10.70 -11.39
C TYR A 131 -10.08 10.36 -10.78
N PRO A 132 -9.01 11.12 -11.10
CA PRO A 132 -7.72 10.97 -10.43
C PRO A 132 -7.84 11.07 -8.91
N VAL A 133 -6.97 10.34 -8.21
CA VAL A 133 -6.92 10.27 -6.75
C VAL A 133 -5.66 10.95 -6.26
N CYS A 134 -5.82 11.83 -5.29
CA CYS A 134 -4.72 12.55 -4.63
C CYS A 134 -4.67 12.17 -3.15
N PRO A 135 -3.91 11.13 -2.75
CA PRO A 135 -3.61 10.89 -1.34
C PRO A 135 -2.71 12.00 -0.81
N MET A 136 -3.06 12.54 0.36
CA MET A 136 -2.33 13.63 1.02
C MET A 136 -2.12 13.28 2.50
N LEU A 137 -0.88 13.12 2.92
CA LEU A 137 -0.49 12.95 4.33
C LEU A 137 0.15 14.23 4.86
N ASP A 138 -0.02 14.54 6.14
CA ASP A 138 0.62 15.69 6.77
C ASP A 138 2.14 15.49 6.87
N ALA A 139 2.92 16.30 6.14
CA ALA A 139 4.37 16.29 6.19
C ALA A 139 4.94 17.27 7.23
N ARG A 140 4.07 17.92 8.02
CA ARG A 140 4.41 19.04 8.92
C ARG A 140 4.92 20.27 8.16
N LYS A 141 5.17 21.38 8.90
CA LYS A 141 5.74 22.62 8.34
C LYS A 141 4.96 23.17 7.13
N ASN A 142 3.64 23.07 7.17
CA ASN A 142 2.74 23.51 6.10
C ASN A 142 2.97 22.81 4.75
N GLU A 143 3.47 21.58 4.77
CA GLU A 143 3.63 20.72 3.61
C GLU A 143 2.83 19.42 3.76
N VAL A 144 2.62 18.76 2.63
CA VAL A 144 2.01 17.44 2.54
C VAL A 144 2.91 16.49 1.77
N TYR A 145 2.91 15.23 2.15
CA TYR A 145 3.31 14.15 1.26
C TYR A 145 2.13 13.83 0.37
N ALA A 146 2.27 14.02 -0.92
CA ALA A 146 1.19 13.81 -1.87
C ALA A 146 1.70 13.26 -3.20
N GLY A 147 0.80 12.67 -3.95
CA GLY A 147 0.96 12.27 -5.33
C GLY A 147 -0.38 12.32 -6.03
N LEU A 148 -0.41 12.28 -7.35
CA LEU A 148 -1.64 12.23 -8.14
C LEU A 148 -1.64 10.95 -8.97
N TYR A 149 -2.68 10.16 -8.83
CA TYR A 149 -2.81 8.83 -9.41
C TYR A 149 -4.06 8.75 -10.30
N LYS A 150 -3.94 7.97 -11.36
CA LYS A 150 -5.05 7.68 -12.26
C LYS A 150 -5.10 6.19 -12.56
N TRP A 151 -6.29 5.62 -12.72
CA TRP A 151 -6.46 4.32 -13.32
C TRP A 151 -6.43 4.47 -14.84
N ASP A 152 -5.58 3.67 -15.48
CA ASP A 152 -5.55 3.46 -16.91
C ASP A 152 -5.77 1.97 -17.14
N ASP A 153 -6.96 1.60 -17.56
CA ASP A 153 -7.44 0.22 -17.63
C ASP A 153 -7.30 -0.50 -16.27
N ASP A 154 -6.43 -1.50 -16.17
CA ASP A 154 -6.20 -2.29 -14.96
C ASP A 154 -5.03 -1.80 -14.10
N LYS A 155 -4.37 -0.71 -14.50
CA LYS A 155 -3.15 -0.24 -13.83
C LYS A 155 -3.31 1.14 -13.23
N TYR A 156 -2.70 1.32 -12.08
CA TYR A 156 -2.52 2.62 -11.47
C TYR A 156 -1.28 3.30 -12.06
N SER A 157 -1.45 4.47 -12.66
CA SER A 157 -0.36 5.30 -13.15
C SER A 157 -0.20 6.55 -12.28
N LYS A 158 1.04 7.01 -12.10
CA LYS A 158 1.36 8.23 -11.36
C LYS A 158 1.39 9.40 -12.34
N ILE A 159 0.45 10.34 -12.18
CA ILE A 159 0.47 11.61 -12.91
C ILE A 159 1.48 12.56 -12.24
N ILE A 160 1.45 12.64 -10.91
CA ILE A 160 2.44 13.38 -10.10
C ILE A 160 3.07 12.35 -9.16
N PRO A 161 4.40 12.15 -9.23
CA PRO A 161 5.13 11.29 -8.28
C PRO A 161 5.00 11.78 -6.84
N GLU A 162 5.27 10.88 -5.89
CA GLU A 162 5.27 11.23 -4.47
C GLU A 162 6.26 12.38 -4.20
N THR A 163 5.75 13.42 -3.57
CA THR A 163 6.54 14.61 -3.24
C THR A 163 6.16 15.18 -1.87
N ALA A 164 7.11 15.90 -1.27
CA ALA A 164 6.83 16.77 -0.13
C ALA A 164 6.68 18.20 -0.67
N ILE A 165 5.49 18.77 -0.59
CA ILE A 165 5.14 20.02 -1.28
C ILE A 165 4.14 20.85 -0.46
N ALA A 166 4.18 22.17 -0.61
CA ALA A 166 3.14 23.02 -0.09
C ALA A 166 1.81 22.74 -0.82
N PRO A 167 0.68 22.61 -0.10
CA PRO A 167 -0.61 22.30 -0.71
C PRO A 167 -1.01 23.29 -1.83
N ALA A 168 -0.72 24.58 -1.65
CA ALA A 168 -1.02 25.57 -2.67
C ALA A 168 -0.27 25.36 -3.98
N ASP A 169 0.96 24.87 -3.92
CA ASP A 169 1.77 24.56 -5.10
C ASP A 169 1.28 23.28 -5.79
N LEU A 170 1.00 22.24 -5.02
CA LEU A 170 0.38 21.02 -5.55
C LEU A 170 -0.90 21.30 -6.34
N LEU A 171 -1.78 22.15 -5.78
CA LEU A 171 -3.08 22.47 -6.37
C LEU A 171 -2.99 23.28 -7.68
N ARG A 172 -1.84 23.91 -7.99
CA ARG A 172 -1.62 24.57 -9.30
C ARG A 172 -1.47 23.56 -10.43
N ASP A 173 -0.92 22.39 -10.11
CA ASP A 173 -0.63 21.35 -11.10
C ASP A 173 -1.82 20.40 -11.33
N ILE A 174 -2.78 20.39 -10.40
CA ILE A 174 -3.99 19.55 -10.49
C ILE A 174 -4.98 20.20 -11.47
N LYS A 175 -5.41 19.43 -12.47
CA LYS A 175 -6.38 19.84 -13.48
C LYS A 175 -7.62 18.96 -13.43
N GLY A 176 -8.80 19.60 -13.37
CA GLY A 176 -10.10 18.94 -13.38
C GLY A 176 -10.43 18.19 -12.09
N ARG A 177 -11.51 17.44 -12.15
CA ARG A 177 -12.08 16.76 -10.97
C ARG A 177 -11.11 15.75 -10.39
N THR A 178 -10.87 15.86 -9.08
CA THR A 178 -9.89 15.05 -8.35
C THR A 178 -10.45 14.63 -7.00
N ILE A 179 -10.23 13.38 -6.62
CA ILE A 179 -10.64 12.83 -5.33
C ILE A 179 -9.48 12.97 -4.34
N PHE A 180 -9.65 13.81 -3.33
CA PHE A 180 -8.69 14.03 -2.25
C PHE A 180 -8.95 13.08 -1.09
N MET A 181 -7.91 12.48 -0.54
CA MET A 181 -7.99 11.58 0.60
C MET A 181 -6.79 11.75 1.54
N GLY A 182 -6.97 11.37 2.80
CA GLY A 182 -5.92 11.45 3.82
C GLY A 182 -6.08 12.62 4.80
N GLU A 183 -5.21 12.61 5.81
CA GLU A 183 -5.23 13.66 6.84
C GLU A 183 -4.84 15.02 6.29
N GLY A 184 -3.90 15.08 5.33
CA GLY A 184 -3.56 16.33 4.64
C GLY A 184 -4.75 16.93 3.89
N ALA A 185 -5.56 16.08 3.23
CA ALA A 185 -6.78 16.53 2.58
C ALA A 185 -7.82 17.10 3.56
N LYS A 186 -7.86 16.57 4.80
CA LYS A 186 -8.73 17.13 5.87
C LYS A 186 -8.21 18.47 6.39
N ILE A 187 -6.91 18.56 6.66
CA ILE A 187 -6.27 19.78 7.19
C ILE A 187 -6.42 20.93 6.20
N TYR A 188 -6.22 20.68 4.93
CA TYR A 188 -6.23 21.72 3.88
C TYR A 188 -7.53 21.75 3.06
N ARG A 189 -8.63 21.21 3.62
CA ARG A 189 -9.93 21.10 2.93
C ARG A 189 -10.44 22.42 2.38
N GLU A 190 -10.39 23.48 3.17
CA GLU A 190 -10.88 24.82 2.77
C GLU A 190 -10.05 25.37 1.61
N LEU A 191 -8.72 25.26 1.67
CA LEU A 191 -7.84 25.67 0.59
C LEU A 191 -8.11 24.89 -0.70
N ILE A 192 -8.31 23.57 -0.61
CA ILE A 192 -8.61 22.72 -1.75
C ILE A 192 -9.93 23.18 -2.42
N ILE A 193 -10.97 23.40 -1.62
CA ILE A 193 -12.27 23.89 -2.10
C ILE A 193 -12.14 25.28 -2.72
N GLU A 194 -11.41 26.21 -2.07
CA GLU A 194 -11.17 27.56 -2.61
C GLU A 194 -10.54 27.52 -4.00
N LYS A 195 -9.52 26.66 -4.18
CA LYS A 195 -8.75 26.60 -5.44
C LYS A 195 -9.44 25.83 -6.56
N LEU A 196 -10.09 24.72 -6.23
CA LEU A 196 -10.63 23.77 -7.23
C LEU A 196 -12.17 23.81 -7.32
N ARG A 197 -12.85 24.44 -6.38
CA ARG A 197 -14.32 24.60 -6.35
C ARG A 197 -15.05 23.26 -6.56
N SER A 198 -15.86 23.12 -7.60
CA SER A 198 -16.62 21.91 -7.94
C SER A 198 -15.75 20.72 -8.37
N ASP A 199 -14.49 20.94 -8.67
CA ASP A 199 -13.54 19.89 -9.05
C ASP A 199 -12.90 19.21 -7.84
N ALA A 200 -13.06 19.78 -6.65
CA ALA A 200 -12.62 19.20 -5.39
C ALA A 200 -13.62 18.14 -4.88
N LEU A 201 -13.26 16.87 -5.00
CA LEU A 201 -14.00 15.75 -4.43
C LEU A 201 -13.25 15.19 -3.22
N PHE A 202 -13.95 14.61 -2.26
CA PHE A 202 -13.32 14.02 -1.08
C PHE A 202 -13.79 12.59 -0.90
N ALA A 203 -12.86 11.72 -0.58
CA ALA A 203 -13.15 10.33 -0.28
C ALA A 203 -14.09 10.18 0.93
N SER A 204 -14.71 9.02 1.06
CA SER A 204 -15.57 8.70 2.21
C SER A 204 -14.75 8.66 3.51
N PRO A 205 -15.37 8.86 4.70
CA PRO A 205 -14.65 8.79 5.98
C PRO A 205 -13.84 7.50 6.17
N SER A 206 -14.34 6.37 5.68
CA SER A 206 -13.66 5.07 5.75
C SER A 206 -12.41 5.02 4.90
N ASP A 207 -12.35 5.81 3.83
CA ASP A 207 -11.24 5.84 2.86
C ASP A 207 -10.24 6.97 3.12
N MET A 208 -10.46 7.76 4.18
CA MET A 208 -9.56 8.85 4.59
C MET A 208 -8.31 8.40 5.35
N ILE A 209 -8.13 7.11 5.58
CA ILE A 209 -6.95 6.55 6.27
C ILE A 209 -6.35 5.39 5.48
N PRO A 210 -5.02 5.25 5.46
CA PRO A 210 -4.36 4.12 4.80
C PRO A 210 -4.83 2.76 5.33
N SER A 211 -4.62 1.71 4.55
CA SER A 211 -5.09 0.36 4.83
C SER A 211 -3.99 -0.66 4.58
N ALA A 212 -3.78 -1.57 5.53
CA ALA A 212 -2.88 -2.69 5.35
C ALA A 212 -3.40 -3.70 4.32
N ALA A 213 -4.71 -3.79 4.09
CA ALA A 213 -5.26 -4.61 3.01
C ALA A 213 -4.73 -4.17 1.64
N SER A 214 -4.71 -2.85 1.36
CA SER A 214 -4.14 -2.34 0.11
C SER A 214 -2.63 -2.56 0.00
N VAL A 215 -1.90 -2.53 1.12
CA VAL A 215 -0.48 -2.91 1.17
C VAL A 215 -0.31 -4.39 0.81
N ALA A 216 -1.16 -5.27 1.35
CA ALA A 216 -1.14 -6.71 1.07
C ALA A 216 -1.46 -7.02 -0.39
N GLU A 217 -2.45 -6.35 -0.99
CA GLU A 217 -2.80 -6.50 -2.41
C GLU A 217 -1.60 -6.22 -3.33
N ILE A 218 -0.95 -5.05 -3.14
CA ILE A 218 0.24 -4.70 -3.93
C ILE A 218 1.39 -5.67 -3.66
N ALA A 219 1.53 -6.14 -2.42
CA ALA A 219 2.57 -7.09 -2.08
C ALA A 219 2.38 -8.43 -2.79
N LEU A 220 1.16 -8.94 -2.87
CA LEU A 220 0.87 -10.18 -3.60
C LEU A 220 1.14 -10.05 -5.11
N GLU A 221 0.82 -8.89 -5.71
CA GLU A 221 1.18 -8.61 -7.11
C GLU A 221 2.70 -8.66 -7.30
N LYS A 222 3.46 -7.96 -6.45
CA LYS A 222 4.93 -7.96 -6.48
C LYS A 222 5.52 -9.36 -6.26
N LEU A 223 4.94 -10.14 -5.35
CA LEU A 223 5.39 -11.53 -5.11
C LEU A 223 5.18 -12.43 -6.32
N LYS A 224 4.06 -12.29 -7.03
CA LYS A 224 3.81 -13.02 -8.29
C LYS A 224 4.83 -12.67 -9.37
N GLU A 225 5.38 -11.45 -9.32
CA GLU A 225 6.47 -10.98 -10.19
C GLU A 225 7.87 -11.34 -9.65
N GLY A 226 7.96 -12.02 -8.50
CA GLY A 226 9.23 -12.38 -7.85
C GLY A 226 9.93 -11.20 -7.15
N ILE A 227 9.22 -10.08 -6.95
CA ILE A 227 9.79 -8.85 -6.36
C ILE A 227 9.66 -8.91 -4.83
N THR A 228 10.80 -9.04 -4.17
CA THR A 228 10.94 -9.00 -2.71
C THR A 228 12.02 -8.01 -2.31
N ALA A 229 12.10 -7.68 -1.01
CA ALA A 229 13.14 -6.84 -0.46
C ALA A 229 14.10 -7.67 0.40
N ASP A 230 15.37 -7.26 0.44
CA ASP A 230 16.31 -7.80 1.42
C ASP A 230 16.04 -7.18 2.80
N PRO A 231 15.67 -7.98 3.82
CA PRO A 231 15.40 -7.45 5.15
C PRO A 231 16.58 -6.70 5.77
N ALA A 232 17.82 -7.04 5.44
CA ALA A 232 19.00 -6.41 6.02
C ALA A 232 19.15 -4.96 5.56
N SER A 233 19.01 -4.71 4.27
CA SER A 233 19.19 -3.40 3.64
C SER A 233 17.90 -2.56 3.57
N LEU A 234 16.73 -3.15 3.80
CA LEU A 234 15.45 -2.44 3.71
C LEU A 234 15.36 -1.31 4.75
N VAL A 235 15.17 -0.08 4.27
CA VAL A 235 15.03 1.14 5.08
C VAL A 235 13.77 1.92 4.69
N PRO A 236 13.26 2.79 5.56
CA PRO A 236 12.13 3.64 5.20
C PRO A 236 12.46 4.56 4.03
N PHE A 237 11.48 4.80 3.18
CA PHE A 237 11.55 5.79 2.10
C PHE A 237 11.22 7.19 2.64
N TYR A 238 12.25 7.99 2.86
CA TYR A 238 12.13 9.35 3.35
C TYR A 238 12.20 10.36 2.21
N LEU A 239 11.11 11.06 1.92
CA LEU A 239 11.11 12.22 1.03
C LEU A 239 11.77 13.46 1.67
N ARG A 240 11.89 13.47 3.00
CA ARG A 240 12.60 14.50 3.77
C ARG A 240 13.53 13.83 4.78
N ARG A 241 14.70 14.40 4.99
CA ARG A 241 15.60 13.97 6.07
C ARG A 241 14.95 14.22 7.44
N ALA A 242 15.21 13.34 8.38
CA ALA A 242 14.75 13.52 9.75
C ALA A 242 15.27 14.83 10.35
N GLU A 243 14.46 15.50 11.16
CA GLU A 243 14.89 16.75 11.83
C GLU A 243 16.15 16.56 12.69
N ALA A 244 16.30 15.38 13.31
CA ALA A 244 17.49 15.03 14.07
C ALA A 244 18.76 14.97 13.20
N GLU A 245 18.65 14.52 11.95
CA GLU A 245 19.77 14.48 11.01
C GLU A 245 20.14 15.87 10.46
N ILE A 246 19.14 16.77 10.39
CA ILE A 246 19.37 18.17 9.94
C ILE A 246 20.07 18.97 11.03
N ARG A 247 19.75 18.71 12.31
CA ARG A 247 20.33 19.41 13.47
C ARG A 247 21.76 18.94 13.81
N TRP A 248 22.16 17.79 13.32
CA TRP A 248 23.49 17.23 13.63
C TRP A 248 24.56 17.58 12.57
N LYS A 249 24.50 18.79 12.03
CA LYS A 249 25.59 19.44 11.33
C LYS A 249 26.25 20.43 12.32
N GLY A 250 26.94 19.90 13.28
CA GLY A 250 27.79 20.62 14.21
C GLY A 250 29.01 19.81 14.49
#